data_45c3094a8c2037ec5b7e7c291059d451
#
_entry.id   45c3094a8c2037ec5b7e7c291059d451
#
_cell.length_a   1.000
_cell.length_b   1.000
_cell.length_c   1.000
_cell.angle_alpha   90.00
_cell.angle_beta   90.00
_cell.angle_gamma   90.00
#
_symmetry.space_group_name_H-M   'P 1'
#
loop_
_entity.id
_entity.type
_entity.pdbx_description
1 polymer ?
#
loop_
_entity_poly.entity_id
_entity_poly.type
_entity_poly.pdbx_seq_one_letter_code
_entity_poly.pdbx_strand_id
1 'polypeptide(L)'
;DPVQVVIADGTIGRVAEAAACAEKFKKMGVDITLSVTPCWCYGSETMDMDPCTIKGVWGFNATERPGAVYLASVLAAHAQKGIPAFGIYGKEVQDAQDASIPEDVKEKILRFARAAVAASTMRGKSYLQIGSICMGIAGSSIDTDFFEEYLGMRVESVDEVEILRRMEEGIYDQEEYEKALAWTKRYCKEGFDKNPGYARKSSGQREKD
;
A
#
# COMPACT_ATOMS: atom_id res chain seq x y z
N ASP A 1 11.82 7.59 2.57
CA ASP A 1 11.57 8.86 3.27
C ASP A 1 11.18 8.56 4.72
N PRO A 2 11.54 9.42 5.68
CA PRO A 2 11.14 9.22 7.07
C PRO A 2 9.63 9.38 7.21
N VAL A 3 9.01 8.48 7.98
CA VAL A 3 7.59 8.57 8.33
C VAL A 3 7.44 9.54 9.50
N GLN A 4 6.61 10.56 9.35
CA GLN A 4 6.24 11.46 10.43
C GLN A 4 5.06 10.88 11.20
N VAL A 5 5.19 10.76 12.51
CA VAL A 5 4.09 10.30 13.37
C VAL A 5 3.37 11.50 13.99
N VAL A 6 2.07 11.58 13.77
CA VAL A 6 1.17 12.60 14.35
C VAL A 6 0.23 11.92 15.34
N ILE A 7 0.25 12.35 16.60
CA ILE A 7 -0.55 11.76 17.67
C ILE A 7 -1.70 12.71 18.00
N ALA A 8 -2.89 12.17 18.29
CA ALA A 8 -4.02 12.93 18.82
C ALA A 8 -3.64 13.63 20.13
N ASP A 9 -4.21 14.81 20.40
CA ASP A 9 -3.85 15.61 21.58
C ASP A 9 -4.36 15.00 22.90
N GLY A 10 -5.23 14.03 22.82
CA GLY A 10 -5.75 13.31 23.98
C GLY A 10 -6.55 12.07 23.56
N THR A 11 -7.13 11.40 24.54
CA THR A 11 -8.04 10.27 24.32
C THR A 11 -9.34 10.77 23.71
N ILE A 12 -9.84 10.10 22.67
CA ILE A 12 -11.07 10.45 22.00
C ILE A 12 -12.22 9.66 22.64
N GLY A 13 -13.10 10.36 23.32
CA GLY A 13 -14.30 9.78 23.93
C GLY A 13 -15.58 10.55 23.61
N ARG A 14 -15.47 11.68 22.87
CA ARG A 14 -16.60 12.56 22.52
C ARG A 14 -16.46 13.09 21.10
N VAL A 15 -17.58 13.51 20.54
CA VAL A 15 -17.66 14.07 19.17
C VAL A 15 -16.74 15.29 18.98
N ALA A 16 -16.65 16.17 19.96
CA ALA A 16 -15.80 17.36 19.88
C ALA A 16 -14.30 17.01 19.81
N GLU A 17 -13.86 16.02 20.58
CA GLU A 17 -12.48 15.52 20.57
C GLU A 17 -12.15 14.84 19.22
N ALA A 18 -13.10 14.06 18.70
CA ALA A 18 -12.98 13.43 17.39
C ALA A 18 -12.88 14.48 16.26
N ALA A 19 -13.71 15.51 16.29
CA ALA A 19 -13.67 16.58 15.29
C ALA A 19 -12.34 17.34 15.34
N ALA A 20 -11.85 17.68 16.53
CA ALA A 20 -10.56 18.35 16.70
C ALA A 20 -9.39 17.49 16.19
N CYS A 21 -9.42 16.18 16.47
CA CYS A 21 -8.42 15.24 15.97
C CYS A 21 -8.44 15.14 14.44
N ALA A 22 -9.63 15.02 13.84
CA ALA A 22 -9.79 14.97 12.39
C ALA A 22 -9.26 16.25 11.71
N GLU A 23 -9.54 17.41 12.29
CA GLU A 23 -9.04 18.69 11.80
C GLU A 23 -7.52 18.80 11.89
N LYS A 24 -6.95 18.35 13.00
CA LYS A 24 -5.48 18.26 13.17
C LYS A 24 -4.86 17.35 12.12
N PHE A 25 -5.36 16.15 11.93
CA PHE A 25 -4.83 15.19 10.99
C PHE A 25 -4.92 15.70 9.54
N LYS A 26 -6.04 16.32 9.19
CA LYS A 26 -6.21 16.97 7.88
C LYS A 26 -5.20 18.09 7.66
N LYS A 27 -4.99 18.97 8.65
CA LYS A 27 -4.00 20.07 8.56
C LYS A 27 -2.57 19.56 8.43
N MET A 28 -2.29 18.41 9.04
CA MET A 28 -0.96 17.78 9.01
C MET A 28 -0.74 16.87 7.78
N GLY A 29 -1.75 16.71 6.92
CA GLY A 29 -1.66 15.87 5.74
C GLY A 29 -1.44 14.38 6.07
N VAL A 30 -2.16 13.86 7.07
CA VAL A 30 -2.03 12.47 7.50
C VAL A 30 -2.64 11.54 6.45
N ASP A 31 -1.83 10.64 5.89
CA ASP A 31 -2.26 9.65 4.88
C ASP A 31 -2.69 8.32 5.49
N ILE A 32 -2.22 8.01 6.71
CA ILE A 32 -2.42 6.73 7.36
C ILE A 32 -2.90 6.96 8.79
N THR A 33 -3.98 6.34 9.18
CA THR A 33 -4.48 6.40 10.54
C THR A 33 -4.39 5.04 11.24
N LEU A 34 -4.09 5.05 12.53
CA LEU A 34 -4.14 3.89 13.40
C LEU A 34 -4.97 4.24 14.65
N SER A 35 -6.17 3.70 14.71
CA SER A 35 -7.00 3.78 15.92
C SER A 35 -6.61 2.66 16.88
N VAL A 36 -6.36 3.02 18.13
CA VAL A 36 -5.99 2.06 19.19
C VAL A 36 -7.04 2.12 20.29
N THR A 37 -7.63 0.98 20.63
CA THR A 37 -8.58 0.91 21.75
C THR A 37 -8.20 -0.21 22.72
N PRO A 38 -7.89 0.14 23.98
CA PRO A 38 -7.63 -0.86 25.02
C PRO A 38 -8.92 -1.47 25.57
N CYS A 39 -10.04 -0.83 25.41
CA CYS A 39 -11.32 -1.29 25.96
C CYS A 39 -12.48 -1.01 25.00
N TRP A 40 -13.64 -1.56 25.33
CA TRP A 40 -14.86 -1.34 24.58
C TRP A 40 -15.29 0.14 24.60
N CYS A 41 -15.68 0.66 23.45
CA CYS A 41 -16.38 1.93 23.27
C CYS A 41 -17.35 1.83 22.09
N TYR A 42 -18.17 2.84 21.87
CA TYR A 42 -19.19 2.80 20.80
C TYR A 42 -18.59 2.88 19.39
N GLY A 43 -17.53 3.61 19.22
CA GLY A 43 -16.72 3.62 18.01
C GLY A 43 -17.13 4.62 16.93
N SER A 44 -18.33 5.14 16.95
CA SER A 44 -18.80 6.09 15.93
C SER A 44 -17.95 7.36 15.85
N GLU A 45 -17.48 7.84 16.98
CA GLU A 45 -16.63 9.04 17.09
C GLU A 45 -15.21 8.82 16.58
N THR A 46 -14.72 7.58 16.64
CA THR A 46 -13.32 7.25 16.32
C THR A 46 -13.14 6.62 14.95
N MET A 47 -14.23 6.46 14.20
CA MET A 47 -14.13 6.02 12.80
C MET A 47 -13.48 7.11 11.96
N ASP A 48 -12.44 6.73 11.25
CA ASP A 48 -11.87 7.58 10.21
C ASP A 48 -12.73 7.49 8.96
N MET A 49 -13.49 8.53 8.68
CA MET A 49 -14.42 8.60 7.55
C MET A 49 -13.79 9.21 6.28
N ASP A 50 -12.54 9.65 6.33
CA ASP A 50 -11.87 10.19 5.15
C ASP A 50 -11.58 9.03 4.16
N PRO A 51 -12.17 9.04 2.94
CA PRO A 51 -11.95 7.97 1.97
C PRO A 51 -10.50 7.92 1.47
N CYS A 52 -9.76 8.98 1.71
CA CYS A 52 -8.39 9.11 1.24
C CYS A 52 -7.33 8.60 2.22
N THR A 53 -7.65 8.33 3.46
CA THR A 53 -6.70 7.76 4.43
C THR A 53 -6.72 6.23 4.42
N ILE A 54 -5.59 5.62 4.72
CA ILE A 54 -5.46 4.17 4.90
C ILE A 54 -5.58 3.86 6.39
N LYS A 55 -6.55 3.01 6.75
CA LYS A 55 -7.01 2.83 8.11
C LYS A 55 -6.58 1.52 8.72
N GLY A 56 -5.91 1.57 9.86
CA GLY A 56 -5.69 0.45 10.76
C GLY A 56 -6.47 0.63 12.05
N VAL A 57 -6.98 -0.45 12.61
CA VAL A 57 -7.69 -0.46 13.88
C VAL A 57 -7.11 -1.58 14.75
N TRP A 58 -6.55 -1.22 15.88
CA TRP A 58 -6.05 -2.17 16.86
C TRP A 58 -6.96 -2.20 18.08
N GLY A 59 -7.61 -3.34 18.32
CA GLY A 59 -8.36 -3.62 19.53
C GLY A 59 -7.60 -4.59 20.43
N PHE A 60 -7.51 -4.29 21.74
CA PHE A 60 -6.86 -5.18 22.70
C PHE A 60 -7.64 -6.47 22.91
N ASN A 61 -6.94 -7.57 23.04
CA ASN A 61 -7.48 -8.84 23.51
C ASN A 61 -7.59 -8.78 25.04
N ALA A 62 -8.68 -8.18 25.55
CA ALA A 62 -8.90 -7.97 26.97
C ALA A 62 -10.03 -8.85 27.51
N THR A 63 -9.97 -9.23 28.78
CA THR A 63 -10.98 -10.07 29.45
C THR A 63 -12.20 -9.26 29.88
N GLU A 64 -11.96 -8.06 30.42
CA GLU A 64 -13.00 -7.11 30.79
C GLU A 64 -13.10 -6.03 29.72
N ARG A 65 -14.30 -5.70 29.26
CA ARG A 65 -14.52 -4.66 28.25
C ARG A 65 -13.58 -4.81 27.02
N PRO A 66 -13.63 -5.92 26.31
CA PRO A 66 -12.63 -6.23 25.29
C PRO A 66 -12.62 -5.22 24.13
N GLY A 67 -11.46 -4.76 23.75
CA GLY A 67 -11.24 -3.94 22.55
C GLY A 67 -11.63 -4.66 21.25
N ALA A 68 -11.69 -5.99 21.29
CA ALA A 68 -12.15 -6.82 20.17
C ALA A 68 -13.59 -6.48 19.73
N VAL A 69 -14.48 -6.14 20.65
CA VAL A 69 -15.87 -5.77 20.32
C VAL A 69 -15.90 -4.45 19.54
N TYR A 70 -15.13 -3.48 19.98
CA TYR A 70 -14.93 -2.23 19.23
C TYR A 70 -14.33 -2.50 17.84
N LEU A 71 -13.27 -3.29 17.78
CA LEU A 71 -12.61 -3.66 16.53
C LEU A 71 -13.60 -4.25 15.52
N ALA A 72 -14.37 -5.26 15.93
CA ALA A 72 -15.36 -5.90 15.07
C ALA A 72 -16.45 -4.93 14.60
N SER A 73 -16.96 -4.10 15.52
CA SER A 73 -18.00 -3.11 15.22
C SER A 73 -17.51 -2.04 14.24
N VAL A 74 -16.33 -1.50 14.44
CA VAL A 74 -15.77 -0.46 13.59
C VAL A 74 -15.38 -0.99 12.20
N LEU A 75 -14.80 -2.19 12.13
CA LEU A 75 -14.51 -2.83 10.83
C LEU A 75 -15.80 -3.11 10.04
N ALA A 76 -16.84 -3.62 10.70
CA ALA A 76 -18.14 -3.85 10.07
C ALA A 76 -18.76 -2.54 9.56
N ALA A 77 -18.69 -1.48 10.36
CA ALA A 77 -19.21 -0.17 9.99
C ALA A 77 -18.45 0.46 8.81
N HIS A 78 -17.12 0.32 8.74
CA HIS A 78 -16.35 0.72 7.58
C HIS A 78 -16.72 -0.09 6.33
N ALA A 79 -16.83 -1.42 6.47
CA ALA A 79 -17.23 -2.29 5.36
C ALA A 79 -18.61 -1.94 4.78
N GLN A 80 -19.60 -1.63 5.64
CA GLN A 80 -20.93 -1.18 5.20
C GLN A 80 -20.89 0.12 4.38
N LYS A 81 -19.88 0.93 4.57
CA LYS A 81 -19.70 2.21 3.86
C LYS A 81 -18.77 2.10 2.65
N GLY A 82 -18.29 0.88 2.34
CA GLY A 82 -17.32 0.68 1.27
C GLY A 82 -15.93 1.28 1.54
N ILE A 83 -15.62 1.58 2.80
CA ILE A 83 -14.34 2.17 3.22
C ILE A 83 -13.45 1.05 3.77
N PRO A 84 -12.34 0.67 3.10
CA PRO A 84 -11.46 -0.37 3.62
C PRO A 84 -10.78 0.02 4.93
N ALA A 85 -10.77 -0.92 5.89
CA ALA A 85 -10.04 -0.78 7.15
C ALA A 85 -9.43 -2.11 7.56
N PHE A 86 -8.23 -2.07 8.17
CA PHE A 86 -7.46 -3.26 8.53
C PHE A 86 -7.48 -3.50 10.03
N GLY A 87 -7.92 -4.69 10.44
CA GLY A 87 -7.98 -5.09 11.84
C GLY A 87 -6.64 -5.64 12.34
N ILE A 88 -6.26 -5.20 13.54
CA ILE A 88 -5.10 -5.70 14.28
C ILE A 88 -5.59 -6.20 15.63
N TYR A 89 -5.26 -7.46 15.94
CA TYR A 89 -5.66 -8.14 17.16
C TYR A 89 -4.56 -9.08 17.63
N GLY A 90 -4.25 -9.07 18.93
CA GLY A 90 -3.20 -9.88 19.53
C GLY A 90 -3.69 -11.23 20.03
N LYS A 91 -2.75 -12.17 20.22
CA LYS A 91 -3.01 -13.48 20.84
C LYS A 91 -2.99 -13.39 22.37
N GLU A 92 -2.13 -12.54 22.90
CA GLU A 92 -1.95 -12.36 24.34
C GLU A 92 -3.08 -11.50 24.92
N VAL A 93 -3.51 -11.86 26.12
CA VAL A 93 -4.50 -11.09 26.87
C VAL A 93 -3.82 -9.86 27.46
N GLN A 94 -4.39 -8.70 27.22
CA GLN A 94 -3.90 -7.41 27.72
C GLN A 94 -4.97 -6.71 28.54
N ASP A 95 -4.60 -6.21 29.69
CA ASP A 95 -5.46 -5.30 30.44
C ASP A 95 -5.45 -3.90 29.82
N ALA A 96 -6.52 -3.13 30.05
CA ALA A 96 -6.67 -1.79 29.47
C ALA A 96 -5.55 -0.80 29.86
N GLN A 97 -4.84 -1.09 30.94
CA GLN A 97 -3.71 -0.27 31.44
C GLN A 97 -2.35 -0.82 31.01
N ASP A 98 -2.31 -1.93 30.31
CA ASP A 98 -1.07 -2.48 29.80
C ASP A 98 -0.54 -1.59 28.65
N ALA A 99 0.61 -1.00 28.88
CA ALA A 99 1.29 -0.17 27.88
C ALA A 99 2.25 -0.96 26.98
N SER A 100 2.38 -2.27 27.19
CA SER A 100 3.20 -3.12 26.33
C SER A 100 2.54 -3.36 24.97
N ILE A 101 3.35 -3.68 23.97
CA ILE A 101 2.88 -4.10 22.65
C ILE A 101 3.32 -5.55 22.46
N PRO A 102 2.40 -6.52 22.43
CA PRO A 102 2.74 -7.92 22.15
C PRO A 102 3.46 -8.06 20.82
N GLU A 103 4.41 -8.97 20.70
CA GLU A 103 5.27 -9.08 19.53
C GLU A 103 4.47 -9.39 18.25
N ASP A 104 3.44 -10.22 18.32
CA ASP A 104 2.58 -10.49 17.17
C ASP A 104 1.74 -9.27 16.73
N VAL A 105 1.37 -8.41 17.67
CA VAL A 105 0.70 -7.12 17.38
C VAL A 105 1.67 -6.17 16.71
N LYS A 106 2.88 -6.05 17.27
CA LYS A 106 3.95 -5.22 16.70
C LYS A 106 4.27 -5.61 15.25
N GLU A 107 4.39 -6.91 14.97
CA GLU A 107 4.58 -7.39 13.60
C GLU A 107 3.43 -6.97 12.67
N LYS A 108 2.18 -7.10 13.13
CA LYS A 108 0.99 -6.70 12.35
C LYS A 108 0.94 -5.20 12.10
N ILE A 109 1.26 -4.38 13.11
CA ILE A 109 1.34 -2.92 12.97
C ILE A 109 2.43 -2.54 11.94
N LEU A 110 3.61 -3.13 12.04
CA LEU A 110 4.71 -2.85 11.11
C LEU A 110 4.39 -3.31 9.68
N ARG A 111 3.72 -4.44 9.53
CA ARG A 111 3.25 -4.92 8.21
C ARG A 111 2.21 -3.98 7.62
N PHE A 112 1.23 -3.58 8.41
CA PHE A 112 0.23 -2.58 8.02
C PHE A 112 0.89 -1.27 7.61
N ALA A 113 1.76 -0.71 8.45
CA ALA A 113 2.43 0.55 8.20
C ALA A 113 3.25 0.54 6.90
N ARG A 114 4.02 -0.53 6.64
CA ARG A 114 4.80 -0.68 5.41
C ARG A 114 3.91 -0.72 4.16
N ALA A 115 2.83 -1.51 4.21
CA ALA A 115 1.88 -1.59 3.10
C ALA A 115 1.15 -0.25 2.89
N ALA A 116 0.75 0.41 3.96
CA ALA A 116 0.07 1.69 3.92
C ALA A 116 0.97 2.81 3.36
N VAL A 117 2.25 2.86 3.77
CA VAL A 117 3.22 3.81 3.20
C VAL A 117 3.41 3.55 1.70
N ALA A 118 3.53 2.30 1.28
CA ALA A 118 3.64 1.98 -0.14
C ALA A 118 2.40 2.44 -0.93
N ALA A 119 1.19 2.16 -0.42
CA ALA A 119 -0.05 2.57 -1.07
C ALA A 119 -0.22 4.11 -1.08
N SER A 120 0.08 4.81 0.02
CA SER A 120 -0.03 6.28 0.07
C SER A 120 0.94 6.96 -0.90
N THR A 121 2.13 6.40 -1.12
CA THR A 121 3.11 6.94 -2.07
C THR A 121 2.71 6.75 -3.54
N MET A 122 1.76 5.88 -3.85
CA MET A 122 1.22 5.68 -5.20
C MET A 122 0.23 6.77 -5.60
N ARG A 123 -0.46 7.37 -4.63
CA ARG A 123 -1.49 8.40 -4.88
C ARG A 123 -0.95 9.57 -5.70
N GLY A 124 -1.71 9.94 -6.73
CA GLY A 124 -1.36 11.04 -7.64
C GLY A 124 -0.29 10.69 -8.68
N LYS A 125 0.23 9.45 -8.67
CA LYS A 125 1.16 8.94 -9.69
C LYS A 125 0.41 8.32 -10.85
N SER A 126 1.14 7.98 -11.91
CA SER A 126 0.60 7.25 -13.06
C SER A 126 1.10 5.81 -13.05
N TYR A 127 0.23 4.91 -13.46
CA TYR A 127 0.57 3.55 -13.85
C TYR A 127 0.74 3.51 -15.37
N LEU A 128 1.92 3.14 -15.85
CA LEU A 128 2.19 3.06 -17.29
C LEU A 128 1.86 1.65 -17.80
N GLN A 129 0.90 1.57 -18.69
CA GLN A 129 0.59 0.38 -19.47
C GLN A 129 1.30 0.47 -20.82
N ILE A 130 2.13 -0.52 -21.14
CA ILE A 130 2.81 -0.63 -22.42
C ILE A 130 2.13 -1.71 -23.25
N GLY A 131 1.62 -1.32 -24.42
CA GLY A 131 0.81 -2.22 -25.25
C GLY A 131 -0.61 -2.40 -24.75
N SER A 132 -1.19 -3.55 -25.09
CA SER A 132 -2.57 -3.91 -24.78
C SER A 132 -2.67 -5.35 -24.31
N ILE A 133 -3.82 -6.01 -24.51
CA ILE A 133 -4.00 -7.43 -24.20
C ILE A 133 -3.06 -8.27 -25.08
N CYS A 134 -2.11 -8.95 -24.46
CA CYS A 134 -1.15 -9.79 -25.14
C CYS A 134 -1.82 -11.10 -25.62
N MET A 135 -1.99 -11.29 -26.91
CA MET A 135 -2.52 -12.51 -27.55
C MET A 135 -3.81 -13.06 -26.92
N GLY A 136 -4.63 -12.21 -26.30
CA GLY A 136 -5.86 -12.65 -25.63
C GLY A 136 -5.64 -13.30 -24.26
N ILE A 137 -4.46 -13.17 -23.66
CA ILE A 137 -4.17 -13.67 -22.31
C ILE A 137 -4.94 -12.81 -21.29
N ALA A 138 -5.88 -13.44 -20.57
CA ALA A 138 -6.76 -12.74 -19.65
C ALA A 138 -6.02 -11.94 -18.55
N GLY A 139 -4.88 -12.43 -18.08
CA GLY A 139 -4.06 -11.74 -17.07
C GLY A 139 -3.36 -10.47 -17.56
N SER A 140 -3.36 -10.19 -18.87
CA SER A 140 -2.84 -8.92 -19.42
C SER A 140 -3.91 -7.82 -19.53
N SER A 141 -5.16 -8.13 -19.21
CA SER A 141 -6.25 -7.14 -19.13
C SER A 141 -6.16 -6.37 -17.83
N ILE A 142 -6.21 -5.05 -17.92
CA ILE A 142 -6.14 -4.14 -16.78
C ILE A 142 -7.51 -3.50 -16.56
N ASP A 143 -7.93 -3.46 -15.30
CA ASP A 143 -9.04 -2.64 -14.85
C ASP A 143 -8.48 -1.27 -14.42
N THR A 144 -8.72 -0.26 -15.24
CA THR A 144 -8.24 1.11 -14.99
C THR A 144 -8.90 1.74 -13.77
N ASP A 145 -10.19 1.43 -13.55
CA ASP A 145 -10.96 1.96 -12.43
C ASP A 145 -10.42 1.48 -11.09
N PHE A 146 -9.84 0.26 -11.05
CA PHE A 146 -9.17 -0.25 -9.86
C PHE A 146 -7.99 0.65 -9.43
N PHE A 147 -7.18 1.10 -10.36
CA PHE A 147 -6.03 1.97 -10.05
C PHE A 147 -6.47 3.35 -9.56
N GLU A 148 -7.54 3.91 -10.13
CA GLU A 148 -8.08 5.19 -9.68
C GLU A 148 -8.73 5.08 -8.30
N GLU A 149 -9.61 4.10 -8.12
CA GLU A 149 -10.43 3.95 -6.92
C GLU A 149 -9.60 3.55 -5.69
N TYR A 150 -8.74 2.54 -5.84
CA TYR A 150 -8.02 1.97 -4.70
C TYR A 150 -6.63 2.55 -4.47
N LEU A 151 -5.96 3.00 -5.51
CA LEU A 151 -4.58 3.49 -5.42
C LEU A 151 -4.45 4.99 -5.71
N GLY A 152 -5.52 5.63 -6.20
CA GLY A 152 -5.49 7.06 -6.60
C GLY A 152 -4.51 7.34 -7.74
N MET A 153 -4.29 6.35 -8.62
CA MET A 153 -3.36 6.43 -9.74
C MET A 153 -4.11 6.59 -11.06
N ARG A 154 -3.54 7.36 -11.98
CA ARG A 154 -4.00 7.38 -13.37
C ARG A 154 -3.38 6.23 -14.14
N VAL A 155 -4.08 5.71 -15.14
CA VAL A 155 -3.51 4.79 -16.11
C VAL A 155 -3.17 5.55 -17.40
N GLU A 156 -1.90 5.52 -17.76
CA GLU A 156 -1.38 6.06 -19.02
C GLU A 156 -1.04 4.89 -19.94
N SER A 157 -1.46 4.94 -21.19
CA SER A 157 -1.17 3.89 -22.17
C SER A 157 -0.22 4.40 -23.24
N VAL A 158 0.76 3.56 -23.59
CA VAL A 158 1.72 3.82 -24.64
C VAL A 158 1.88 2.56 -25.51
N ASP A 159 2.03 2.73 -26.80
CA ASP A 159 2.28 1.63 -27.73
C ASP A 159 3.73 1.11 -27.61
N GLU A 160 3.93 -0.19 -27.82
CA GLU A 160 5.27 -0.81 -27.80
C GLU A 160 6.24 -0.20 -28.82
N VAL A 161 5.73 0.35 -29.93
CA VAL A 161 6.52 1.05 -30.94
C VAL A 161 7.28 2.24 -30.34
N GLU A 162 6.75 2.88 -29.30
CA GLU A 162 7.45 3.98 -28.61
C GLU A 162 8.73 3.48 -27.91
N ILE A 163 8.75 2.26 -27.40
CA ILE A 163 9.98 1.67 -26.83
C ILE A 163 11.03 1.49 -27.93
N LEU A 164 10.64 0.92 -29.07
CA LEU A 164 11.56 0.73 -30.19
C LEU A 164 12.10 2.07 -30.69
N ARG A 165 11.24 3.07 -30.85
CA ARG A 165 11.65 4.41 -31.24
C ARG A 165 12.69 5.00 -30.27
N ARG A 166 12.44 4.90 -28.98
CA ARG A 166 13.38 5.40 -27.95
C ARG A 166 14.70 4.66 -27.97
N MET A 167 14.69 3.36 -28.16
CA MET A 167 15.91 2.54 -28.28
C MET A 167 16.72 2.97 -29.50
N GLU A 168 16.07 3.16 -30.66
CA GLU A 168 16.71 3.57 -31.92
C GLU A 168 17.28 4.99 -31.85
N GLU A 169 16.57 5.90 -31.23
CA GLU A 169 16.96 7.32 -31.10
C GLU A 169 17.84 7.61 -29.88
N GLY A 170 18.08 6.62 -29.00
CA GLY A 170 18.87 6.79 -27.78
C GLY A 170 18.19 7.68 -26.72
N ILE A 171 16.86 7.69 -26.68
CA ILE A 171 16.08 8.51 -25.74
C ILE A 171 15.82 7.69 -24.46
N TYR A 172 16.81 7.64 -23.61
CA TYR A 172 16.73 7.00 -22.28
C TYR A 172 17.76 7.62 -21.33
N ASP A 173 17.56 7.41 -20.03
CA ASP A 173 18.51 7.82 -19.01
C ASP A 173 19.71 6.85 -19.00
N GLN A 174 20.87 7.37 -19.41
CA GLN A 174 22.10 6.56 -19.56
C GLN A 174 22.58 6.03 -18.18
N GLU A 175 22.47 6.81 -17.14
CA GLU A 175 22.91 6.40 -15.80
C GLU A 175 22.03 5.25 -15.26
N GLU A 176 20.72 5.38 -15.42
CA GLU A 176 19.78 4.33 -15.01
C GLU A 176 19.91 3.06 -15.85
N TYR A 177 20.17 3.19 -17.16
CA TYR A 177 20.48 2.06 -18.01
C TYR A 177 21.73 1.29 -17.54
N GLU A 178 22.80 1.99 -17.23
CA GLU A 178 24.03 1.37 -16.74
C GLU A 178 23.84 0.66 -15.39
N LYS A 179 23.08 1.27 -14.48
CA LYS A 179 22.70 0.64 -13.20
C LYS A 179 21.89 -0.64 -13.42
N ALA A 180 20.88 -0.58 -14.29
CA ALA A 180 20.04 -1.74 -14.60
C ALA A 180 20.83 -2.86 -15.26
N LEU A 181 21.71 -2.53 -16.21
CA LEU A 181 22.58 -3.49 -16.88
C LEU A 181 23.56 -4.14 -15.90
N ALA A 182 24.18 -3.36 -15.03
CA ALA A 182 25.10 -3.89 -14.00
C ALA A 182 24.37 -4.81 -13.02
N TRP A 183 23.15 -4.44 -12.61
CA TRP A 183 22.30 -5.29 -11.77
C TRP A 183 21.94 -6.61 -12.47
N THR A 184 21.54 -6.55 -13.74
CA THR A 184 21.18 -7.72 -14.55
C THR A 184 22.37 -8.67 -14.69
N LYS A 185 23.55 -8.14 -15.04
CA LYS A 185 24.78 -8.95 -15.14
C LYS A 185 25.17 -9.63 -13.82
N ARG A 186 24.88 -9.00 -12.68
CA ARG A 186 25.22 -9.52 -11.35
C ARG A 186 24.24 -10.59 -10.85
N TYR A 187 22.95 -10.39 -11.07
CA TYR A 187 21.90 -11.18 -10.40
C TYR A 187 21.14 -12.12 -11.33
N CYS A 188 21.12 -11.85 -12.63
CA CYS A 188 20.43 -12.68 -13.59
C CYS A 188 21.38 -13.70 -14.23
N LYS A 189 20.86 -14.89 -14.48
CA LYS A 189 21.55 -15.92 -15.27
C LYS A 189 21.01 -15.87 -16.68
N GLU A 190 21.91 -15.99 -17.63
CA GLU A 190 21.51 -16.11 -19.03
C GLU A 190 20.66 -17.37 -19.24
N GLY A 191 19.49 -17.20 -19.85
CA GLY A 191 18.60 -18.28 -20.20
C GLY A 191 19.18 -19.08 -21.38
N PHE A 192 18.81 -20.34 -21.46
CA PHE A 192 19.14 -21.21 -22.56
C PHE A 192 17.89 -21.46 -23.41
N ASP A 193 17.90 -20.96 -24.65
CA ASP A 193 16.84 -21.30 -25.60
C ASP A 193 17.08 -22.72 -26.13
N LYS A 194 16.12 -23.59 -25.81
CA LYS A 194 16.13 -24.99 -26.26
C LYS A 194 15.56 -25.19 -27.69
N ASN A 195 15.02 -24.12 -28.27
CA ASN A 195 14.41 -24.18 -29.59
C ASN A 195 15.50 -24.20 -30.67
N PRO A 196 15.66 -25.30 -31.45
CA PRO A 196 16.72 -25.42 -32.41
C PRO A 196 16.62 -24.48 -33.63
N GLY A 197 15.46 -23.84 -33.82
CA GLY A 197 15.22 -22.89 -34.92
C GLY A 197 15.72 -21.47 -34.66
N TYR A 198 16.14 -21.14 -33.43
CA TYR A 198 16.62 -19.81 -33.09
C TYR A 198 18.15 -19.76 -33.04
N ALA A 199 18.74 -18.91 -33.87
CA ALA A 199 20.15 -18.60 -33.76
C ALA A 199 20.45 -17.93 -32.43
N ARG A 200 21.50 -18.36 -31.73
CA ARG A 200 21.93 -17.69 -30.48
C ARG A 200 22.35 -16.27 -30.80
N LYS A 201 21.74 -15.32 -30.15
CA LYS A 201 22.17 -13.91 -30.21
C LYS A 201 23.61 -13.78 -29.71
N SER A 202 24.39 -12.94 -30.37
CA SER A 202 25.73 -12.59 -29.86
C SER A 202 25.64 -11.91 -28.50
N SER A 203 26.71 -11.91 -27.73
CA SER A 203 26.75 -11.23 -26.45
C SER A 203 26.41 -9.73 -26.57
N GLY A 204 26.91 -9.06 -27.60
CA GLY A 204 26.61 -7.67 -27.86
C GLY A 204 25.18 -7.39 -28.28
N GLN A 205 24.47 -8.36 -28.85
CA GLN A 205 23.04 -8.23 -29.14
C GLN A 205 22.20 -8.38 -27.88
N ARG A 206 22.60 -9.26 -26.95
CA ARG A 206 21.93 -9.45 -25.65
C ARG A 206 22.06 -8.25 -24.72
N GLU A 207 23.11 -7.48 -24.85
CA GLU A 207 23.27 -6.23 -24.09
C GLU A 207 22.40 -5.10 -24.62
N LYS A 208 21.93 -5.19 -25.87
CA LYS A 208 21.04 -4.19 -26.49
C LYS A 208 19.56 -4.50 -26.29
N ASP A 209 19.21 -5.76 -26.10
CA ASP A 209 17.85 -6.22 -25.82
C ASP A 209 17.54 -6.16 -24.32
#